data_3cf414c5a599aaefd8847813d96acca1
#
_entry.id   3cf414c5a599aaefd8847813d96acca1
#
_cell.length_a   1.000
_cell.length_b   1.000
_cell.length_c   1.000
_cell.angle_alpha   90.00
_cell.angle_beta   90.00
_cell.angle_gamma   90.00
#
_symmetry.space_group_name_H-M   'P 1'
#
loop_
_entity.id
_entity.type
_entity.pdbx_description
1 polymer ?
#
loop_
_entity_poly.entity_id
_entity_poly.type
_entity_poly.pdbx_seq_one_letter_code
_entity_poly.pdbx_strand_id
1 'polypeptide(L)'
;MSVTYTAVLPVGEQTVRYLSSLLQDERQRLGTRTDTRALSCLQQSVLVLRWFLDGTRVAQLAADNAIGKTTAYDYLHEGITVLAAQAPGLESALLAAKMAGHTHVSIDGTLIETDRCRTPGPTPKVDLWWSGKHANHGGNIQVITTPDGWPLWTSEVRPGREHDTTALRTHTEILPALAVWTGEGLPVLGDLGYEGEADTITVAIKKPKNNELTDEQKTHNKAHNGKRAIGERGNSLLKTTFKALRNVSLCPWIIGKIVAAALVLLHIDHNRTT
;
A
#
# COMPACT_ATOMS: atom_id res chain seq x y z
N MET A 1 26.13 20.31 23.88
CA MET A 1 26.30 18.84 24.01
C MET A 1 25.22 18.16 23.21
N SER A 2 25.55 17.19 22.36
CA SER A 2 24.56 16.32 21.70
C SER A 2 24.35 15.06 22.54
N VAL A 3 23.11 14.64 22.68
CA VAL A 3 22.76 13.36 23.34
C VAL A 3 22.52 12.34 22.24
N THR A 4 23.25 11.22 22.28
CA THR A 4 23.04 10.11 21.34
C THR A 4 22.17 9.05 22.02
N TYR A 5 21.22 8.50 21.30
CA TYR A 5 20.43 7.34 21.73
C TYR A 5 20.54 6.22 20.71
N THR A 6 20.38 4.99 21.18
CA THR A 6 20.39 3.81 20.33
C THR A 6 18.98 3.23 20.26
N ALA A 7 18.51 2.91 19.05
CA ALA A 7 17.25 2.25 18.83
C ALA A 7 17.46 0.96 18.04
N VAL A 8 16.62 -0.05 18.29
CA VAL A 8 16.58 -1.30 17.52
C VAL A 8 15.50 -1.18 16.44
N LEU A 9 15.86 -1.47 15.19
CA LEU A 9 14.89 -1.60 14.10
C LEU A 9 14.22 -2.98 14.17
N PRO A 10 12.90 -3.07 14.29
CA PRO A 10 12.18 -4.33 14.35
C PRO A 10 12.04 -4.95 12.94
N VAL A 11 13.15 -5.33 12.32
CA VAL A 11 13.21 -5.90 10.98
C VAL A 11 14.35 -6.92 10.90
N GLY A 12 14.15 -7.98 10.11
CA GLY A 12 15.17 -9.00 9.88
C GLY A 12 16.38 -8.48 9.13
N GLU A 13 17.56 -9.02 9.42
CA GLU A 13 18.80 -8.68 8.72
C GLU A 13 18.67 -8.93 7.20
N GLN A 14 17.91 -9.94 6.80
CA GLN A 14 17.63 -10.26 5.40
C GLN A 14 16.98 -9.11 4.66
N THR A 15 16.05 -8.38 5.29
CA THR A 15 15.37 -7.23 4.69
C THR A 15 16.33 -6.06 4.47
N VAL A 16 17.21 -5.81 5.43
CA VAL A 16 18.28 -4.80 5.30
C VAL A 16 19.23 -5.15 4.14
N ARG A 17 19.67 -6.40 4.07
CA ARG A 17 20.59 -6.89 3.02
C ARG A 17 19.92 -6.86 1.64
N TYR A 18 18.65 -7.24 1.56
CA TYR A 18 17.87 -7.20 0.32
C TYR A 18 17.79 -5.77 -0.23
N LEU A 19 17.38 -4.79 0.60
CA LEU A 19 17.36 -3.40 0.15
C LEU A 19 18.75 -2.88 -0.23
N SER A 20 19.79 -3.27 0.55
CA SER A 20 21.18 -2.90 0.23
C SER A 20 21.63 -3.43 -1.13
N SER A 21 21.23 -4.66 -1.53
CA SER A 21 21.55 -5.21 -2.85
C SER A 21 20.83 -4.45 -3.97
N LEU A 22 19.54 -4.13 -3.81
CA LEU A 22 18.79 -3.34 -4.79
C LEU A 22 19.43 -1.96 -5.02
N LEU A 23 19.87 -1.31 -3.95
CA LEU A 23 20.57 -0.02 -4.04
C LEU A 23 21.95 -0.15 -4.72
N GLN A 24 22.63 -1.26 -4.51
CA GLN A 24 23.90 -1.53 -5.18
C GLN A 24 23.70 -1.75 -6.68
N ASP A 25 22.70 -2.54 -7.06
CA ASP A 25 22.36 -2.79 -8.46
C ASP A 25 21.96 -1.49 -9.16
N GLU A 26 21.19 -0.63 -8.51
CA GLU A 26 20.81 0.68 -9.04
C GLU A 26 22.03 1.60 -9.23
N ARG A 27 22.96 1.62 -8.27
CA ARG A 27 24.23 2.38 -8.42
C ARG A 27 25.07 1.86 -9.58
N GLN A 28 25.13 0.55 -9.79
CA GLN A 28 25.81 -0.05 -10.93
C GLN A 28 25.12 0.33 -12.25
N ARG A 29 23.79 0.24 -12.30
CA ARG A 29 22.98 0.63 -13.47
C ARG A 29 23.21 2.10 -13.87
N LEU A 30 23.35 2.97 -12.88
CA LEU A 30 23.60 4.42 -13.07
C LEU A 30 25.08 4.75 -13.33
N GLY A 31 25.99 3.77 -13.29
CA GLY A 31 27.42 4.02 -13.41
C GLY A 31 28.00 4.90 -12.29
N THR A 32 27.41 4.81 -11.08
CA THR A 32 27.86 5.60 -9.93
C THR A 32 29.31 5.23 -9.57
N ARG A 33 30.22 6.23 -9.56
CA ARG A 33 31.60 6.00 -9.20
C ARG A 33 31.74 5.61 -7.73
N THR A 34 32.71 4.75 -7.44
CA THR A 34 33.06 4.37 -6.06
C THR A 34 33.37 5.61 -5.23
N ASP A 35 32.97 5.61 -3.97
CA ASP A 35 33.23 6.65 -2.96
C ASP A 35 32.70 8.07 -3.28
N THR A 36 31.77 8.20 -4.24
CA THR A 36 31.12 9.48 -4.53
C THR A 36 29.85 9.73 -3.75
N ARG A 37 29.29 8.70 -3.11
CA ARG A 37 28.08 8.79 -2.29
C ARG A 37 28.42 8.94 -0.81
N ALA A 38 27.72 9.84 -0.11
CA ALA A 38 27.96 10.11 1.32
C ALA A 38 27.61 8.88 2.21
N LEU A 39 26.67 8.03 1.81
CA LEU A 39 26.30 6.82 2.54
C LEU A 39 26.59 5.57 1.69
N SER A 40 27.04 4.50 2.34
CA SER A 40 27.05 3.16 1.75
C SER A 40 25.63 2.67 1.48
N CYS A 41 25.44 1.63 0.65
CA CYS A 41 24.12 1.03 0.41
C CYS A 41 23.50 0.52 1.70
N LEU A 42 24.28 -0.04 2.62
CA LEU A 42 23.82 -0.50 3.93
C LEU A 42 23.29 0.65 4.79
N GLN A 43 24.05 1.75 4.90
CA GLN A 43 23.62 2.93 5.65
C GLN A 43 22.36 3.57 5.05
N GLN A 44 22.28 3.65 3.73
CA GLN A 44 21.08 4.13 3.02
C GLN A 44 19.89 3.21 3.29
N SER A 45 20.06 1.89 3.30
CA SER A 45 19.00 0.94 3.65
C SER A 45 18.45 1.20 5.05
N VAL A 46 19.32 1.41 6.03
CA VAL A 46 18.92 1.74 7.40
C VAL A 46 18.14 3.07 7.45
N LEU A 47 18.59 4.09 6.71
CA LEU A 47 17.89 5.37 6.60
C LEU A 47 16.47 5.17 6.06
N VAL A 48 16.31 4.42 4.97
CA VAL A 48 15.01 4.13 4.34
C VAL A 48 14.10 3.34 5.27
N LEU A 49 14.62 2.27 5.89
CA LEU A 49 13.85 1.42 6.80
C LEU A 49 13.40 2.18 8.06
N ARG A 50 14.22 3.06 8.62
CA ARG A 50 13.82 3.93 9.73
C ARG A 50 12.68 4.86 9.35
N TRP A 51 12.68 5.38 8.11
CA TRP A 51 11.57 6.18 7.63
C TRP A 51 10.28 5.35 7.55
N PHE A 52 10.32 4.16 6.96
CA PHE A 52 9.16 3.28 6.84
C PHE A 52 8.61 2.82 8.20
N LEU A 53 9.48 2.26 9.03
CA LEU A 53 9.08 1.57 10.28
C LEU A 53 8.78 2.54 11.41
N ASP A 54 9.61 3.56 11.59
CA ASP A 54 9.51 4.49 12.72
C ASP A 54 8.75 5.77 12.38
N GLY A 55 8.57 6.08 11.08
CA GLY A 55 8.08 7.38 10.63
C GLY A 55 9.05 8.52 10.95
N THR A 56 10.37 8.22 11.04
CA THR A 56 11.39 9.22 11.37
C THR A 56 11.42 10.32 10.34
N ARG A 57 11.33 11.57 10.78
CA ARG A 57 11.37 12.75 9.87
C ARG A 57 12.67 12.79 9.09
N VAL A 58 12.61 13.13 7.79
CA VAL A 58 13.77 13.19 6.90
C VAL A 58 14.87 14.15 7.44
N ALA A 59 14.47 15.25 8.08
CA ALA A 59 15.41 16.17 8.72
C ALA A 59 16.23 15.50 9.86
N GLN A 60 15.59 14.60 10.63
CA GLN A 60 16.28 13.84 11.67
C GLN A 60 17.20 12.77 11.05
N LEU A 61 16.72 12.08 10.02
CA LEU A 61 17.54 11.11 9.29
C LEU A 61 18.80 11.76 8.68
N ALA A 62 18.65 12.99 8.15
CA ALA A 62 19.77 13.76 7.64
C ALA A 62 20.80 14.09 8.72
N ALA A 63 20.33 14.58 9.88
CA ALA A 63 21.19 14.91 11.03
C ALA A 63 21.90 13.68 11.58
N ASP A 64 21.20 12.55 11.75
CA ASP A 64 21.74 11.30 12.28
C ASP A 64 22.85 10.69 11.39
N ASN A 65 22.78 10.96 10.09
CA ASN A 65 23.76 10.48 9.10
C ASN A 65 24.78 11.55 8.67
N ALA A 66 24.77 12.74 9.29
CA ALA A 66 25.64 13.87 8.96
C ALA A 66 25.62 14.26 7.47
N ILE A 67 24.42 14.22 6.83
CA ILE A 67 24.20 14.59 5.44
C ILE A 67 23.22 15.76 5.31
N GLY A 68 23.25 16.43 4.15
CA GLY A 68 22.27 17.48 3.84
C GLY A 68 20.84 16.91 3.73
N LYS A 69 19.83 17.74 4.07
CA LYS A 69 18.41 17.35 4.00
C LYS A 69 17.99 16.95 2.58
N THR A 70 18.45 17.66 1.55
CA THR A 70 18.19 17.33 0.14
C THR A 70 18.73 15.93 -0.18
N THR A 71 19.98 15.66 0.19
CA THR A 71 20.61 14.34 0.00
C THR A 71 19.83 13.22 0.71
N ALA A 72 19.30 13.49 1.89
CA ALA A 72 18.47 12.51 2.61
C ALA A 72 17.15 12.23 1.88
N TYR A 73 16.52 13.25 1.29
CA TYR A 73 15.35 13.05 0.40
C TYR A 73 15.70 12.24 -0.83
N ASP A 74 16.83 12.53 -1.49
CA ASP A 74 17.28 11.80 -2.68
C ASP A 74 17.50 10.31 -2.34
N TYR A 75 18.17 10.02 -1.24
CA TYR A 75 18.37 8.65 -0.77
C TYR A 75 17.07 7.93 -0.41
N LEU A 76 16.13 8.63 0.21
CA LEU A 76 14.81 8.07 0.53
C LEU A 76 14.03 7.75 -0.76
N HIS A 77 13.98 8.69 -1.70
CA HIS A 77 13.27 8.50 -2.97
C HIS A 77 13.88 7.38 -3.83
N GLU A 78 15.21 7.27 -3.85
CA GLU A 78 15.90 6.17 -4.52
C GLU A 78 15.51 4.82 -3.88
N GLY A 79 15.53 4.73 -2.54
CA GLY A 79 15.12 3.51 -1.82
C GLY A 79 13.66 3.13 -2.06
N ILE A 80 12.73 4.10 -2.03
CA ILE A 80 11.32 3.88 -2.38
C ILE A 80 11.21 3.35 -3.82
N THR A 81 11.94 3.93 -4.75
CA THR A 81 11.86 3.59 -6.17
C THR A 81 12.36 2.18 -6.45
N VAL A 82 13.53 1.79 -5.91
CA VAL A 82 14.06 0.44 -6.13
C VAL A 82 13.22 -0.65 -5.47
N LEU A 83 12.62 -0.36 -4.30
CA LEU A 83 11.68 -1.27 -3.65
C LEU A 83 10.37 -1.40 -4.44
N ALA A 84 9.75 -0.30 -4.81
CA ALA A 84 8.48 -0.31 -5.55
C ALA A 84 8.59 -1.05 -6.89
N ALA A 85 9.76 -0.99 -7.53
CA ALA A 85 10.02 -1.74 -8.76
C ALA A 85 10.00 -3.27 -8.58
N GLN A 86 10.06 -3.76 -7.34
CA GLN A 86 9.98 -5.19 -7.02
C GLN A 86 8.57 -5.64 -6.63
N ALA A 87 7.60 -4.71 -6.58
CA ALA A 87 6.23 -5.06 -6.24
C ALA A 87 5.62 -5.98 -7.32
N PRO A 88 4.85 -7.00 -6.93
CA PRO A 88 4.23 -7.90 -7.88
C PRO A 88 3.20 -7.15 -8.74
N GLY A 89 3.17 -7.45 -10.04
CA GLY A 89 2.06 -7.06 -10.90
C GLY A 89 0.77 -7.77 -10.47
N LEU A 90 -0.40 -7.17 -10.77
CA LEU A 90 -1.70 -7.69 -10.36
C LEU A 90 -1.94 -9.12 -10.83
N GLU A 91 -1.72 -9.40 -12.11
CA GLU A 91 -1.91 -10.73 -12.69
C GLU A 91 -1.00 -11.77 -12.03
N SER A 92 0.28 -11.40 -11.78
CA SER A 92 1.24 -12.28 -11.11
C SER A 92 0.83 -12.58 -9.68
N ALA A 93 0.32 -11.59 -8.94
CA ALA A 93 -0.16 -11.75 -7.57
C ALA A 93 -1.39 -12.67 -7.51
N LEU A 94 -2.34 -12.49 -8.42
CA LEU A 94 -3.53 -13.36 -8.52
C LEU A 94 -3.15 -14.78 -8.92
N LEU A 95 -2.23 -14.95 -9.88
CA LEU A 95 -1.73 -16.26 -10.26
C LEU A 95 -1.04 -16.98 -9.10
N ALA A 96 -0.19 -16.28 -8.34
CA ALA A 96 0.47 -16.82 -7.16
C ALA A 96 -0.55 -17.23 -6.08
N ALA A 97 -1.57 -16.41 -5.84
CA ALA A 97 -2.66 -16.74 -4.92
C ALA A 97 -3.43 -18.01 -5.35
N LYS A 98 -3.69 -18.16 -6.65
CA LYS A 98 -4.33 -19.35 -7.21
C LYS A 98 -3.45 -20.60 -7.03
N MET A 99 -2.17 -20.49 -7.33
CA MET A 99 -1.21 -21.60 -7.17
C MET A 99 -1.06 -22.01 -5.69
N ALA A 100 -1.21 -21.05 -4.77
CA ALA A 100 -1.24 -21.31 -3.33
C ALA A 100 -2.56 -21.97 -2.85
N GLY A 101 -3.55 -22.14 -3.75
CA GLY A 101 -4.82 -22.79 -3.43
C GLY A 101 -5.81 -21.88 -2.69
N HIS A 102 -5.67 -20.56 -2.77
CA HIS A 102 -6.62 -19.65 -2.16
C HIS A 102 -7.99 -19.72 -2.84
N THR A 103 -9.05 -19.81 -2.05
CA THR A 103 -10.43 -20.00 -2.51
C THR A 103 -11.14 -18.70 -2.89
N HIS A 104 -10.61 -17.56 -2.51
CA HIS A 104 -11.09 -16.23 -2.81
C HIS A 104 -10.00 -15.20 -2.54
N VAL A 105 -10.21 -14.00 -3.02
CA VAL A 105 -9.46 -12.80 -2.60
C VAL A 105 -10.44 -11.73 -2.14
N SER A 106 -9.98 -10.79 -1.33
CA SER A 106 -10.77 -9.61 -0.98
C SER A 106 -10.13 -8.36 -1.56
N ILE A 107 -10.96 -7.41 -2.02
CA ILE A 107 -10.53 -6.08 -2.43
C ILE A 107 -11.12 -5.03 -1.49
N ASP A 108 -10.29 -4.08 -1.09
CA ASP A 108 -10.73 -2.97 -0.23
C ASP A 108 -9.94 -1.71 -0.54
N GLY A 109 -10.63 -0.55 -0.53
CA GLY A 109 -10.01 0.76 -0.68
C GLY A 109 -9.55 1.31 0.67
N THR A 110 -8.31 1.81 0.73
CA THR A 110 -7.80 2.43 1.94
C THR A 110 -7.26 3.83 1.68
N LEU A 111 -7.55 4.77 2.57
CA LEU A 111 -6.96 6.11 2.54
C LEU A 111 -5.60 6.08 3.24
N ILE A 112 -4.53 6.43 2.52
CA ILE A 112 -3.23 6.74 3.11
C ILE A 112 -3.20 8.25 3.36
N GLU A 113 -3.19 8.63 4.62
CA GLU A 113 -3.26 10.04 5.00
C GLU A 113 -2.02 10.82 4.61
N THR A 114 -2.19 12.10 4.32
CA THR A 114 -1.10 13.03 4.02
C THR A 114 -1.32 14.35 4.74
N ASP A 115 -0.26 15.14 4.85
CA ASP A 115 -0.36 16.54 5.24
C ASP A 115 -1.33 17.29 4.31
N ARG A 116 -1.93 18.37 4.79
CA ARG A 116 -2.86 19.17 4.00
C ARG A 116 -2.24 19.63 2.68
N CYS A 117 -2.80 19.15 1.58
CA CYS A 117 -2.40 19.53 0.22
C CYS A 117 -3.50 20.35 -0.46
N ARG A 118 -3.22 21.64 -0.67
CA ARG A 118 -4.18 22.61 -1.25
C ARG A 118 -4.20 22.58 -2.78
N THR A 119 -4.10 21.40 -3.37
CA THR A 119 -4.29 21.23 -4.82
C THR A 119 -5.78 21.39 -5.13
N PRO A 120 -6.19 22.33 -6.00
CA PRO A 120 -7.59 22.49 -6.37
C PRO A 120 -8.17 21.21 -6.97
N GLY A 121 -9.33 20.78 -6.45
CA GLY A 121 -10.11 19.70 -7.04
C GLY A 121 -11.12 20.21 -8.09
N PRO A 122 -11.82 19.30 -8.80
CA PRO A 122 -12.84 19.68 -9.77
C PRO A 122 -14.08 20.33 -9.11
N THR A 123 -14.29 20.15 -7.81
CA THR A 123 -15.36 20.82 -7.07
C THR A 123 -14.81 22.12 -6.45
N PRO A 124 -15.43 23.29 -6.69
CA PRO A 124 -14.98 24.56 -6.10
C PRO A 124 -14.81 24.45 -4.57
N LYS A 125 -13.71 24.98 -4.05
CA LYS A 125 -13.36 25.00 -2.61
C LYS A 125 -13.09 23.64 -1.96
N VAL A 126 -13.00 22.57 -2.74
CA VAL A 126 -12.64 21.23 -2.24
C VAL A 126 -11.28 20.83 -2.84
N ASP A 127 -10.32 20.58 -1.96
CA ASP A 127 -8.97 20.14 -2.36
C ASP A 127 -9.03 18.75 -3.04
N LEU A 128 -8.16 18.52 -4.02
CA LEU A 128 -8.09 17.26 -4.77
C LEU A 128 -7.89 16.04 -3.86
N TRP A 129 -7.06 16.19 -2.84
CA TRP A 129 -6.70 15.12 -1.92
C TRP A 129 -7.64 14.98 -0.71
N TRP A 130 -8.66 15.84 -0.59
CA TRP A 130 -9.61 15.81 0.53
C TRP A 130 -10.61 14.67 0.40
N SER A 131 -10.57 13.72 1.33
CA SER A 131 -11.58 12.67 1.46
C SER A 131 -12.73 13.11 2.36
N GLY A 132 -13.92 13.27 1.77
CA GLY A 132 -15.14 13.56 2.55
C GLY A 132 -15.55 12.40 3.47
N LYS A 133 -15.26 11.15 3.07
CA LYS A 133 -15.55 9.93 3.86
C LYS A 133 -14.71 9.88 5.15
N HIS A 134 -13.45 10.28 5.07
CA HIS A 134 -12.50 10.20 6.18
C HIS A 134 -12.25 11.54 6.87
N ALA A 135 -12.80 12.65 6.35
CA ALA A 135 -12.56 14.02 6.81
C ALA A 135 -11.07 14.36 6.94
N ASN A 136 -10.24 13.85 6.02
CA ASN A 136 -8.79 14.05 6.00
C ASN A 136 -8.26 14.11 4.55
N HIS A 137 -7.04 14.67 4.38
CA HIS A 137 -6.32 14.62 3.12
C HIS A 137 -5.60 13.28 3.00
N GLY A 138 -5.60 12.69 1.81
CA GLY A 138 -4.91 11.42 1.58
C GLY A 138 -5.06 10.90 0.15
N GLY A 139 -4.37 9.81 -0.13
CA GLY A 139 -4.48 9.04 -1.37
C GLY A 139 -5.28 7.76 -1.16
N ASN A 140 -6.19 7.47 -2.08
CA ASN A 140 -6.93 6.22 -2.12
C ASN A 140 -6.07 5.15 -2.81
N ILE A 141 -5.89 4.01 -2.17
CA ILE A 141 -5.17 2.84 -2.66
C ILE A 141 -6.11 1.63 -2.60
N GLN A 142 -6.20 0.88 -3.68
CA GLN A 142 -6.88 -0.40 -3.69
C GLN A 142 -5.90 -1.49 -3.24
N VAL A 143 -6.34 -2.35 -2.32
CA VAL A 143 -5.53 -3.46 -1.79
C VAL A 143 -6.25 -4.77 -2.03
N ILE A 144 -5.56 -5.76 -2.58
CA ILE A 144 -6.05 -7.13 -2.70
C ILE A 144 -5.37 -7.98 -1.64
N THR A 145 -6.17 -8.75 -0.91
CA THR A 145 -5.72 -9.62 0.19
C THR A 145 -6.16 -11.07 0.00
N THR A 146 -5.39 -11.99 0.56
CA THR A 146 -5.75 -13.41 0.69
C THR A 146 -6.88 -13.63 1.70
N PRO A 147 -7.45 -14.85 1.76
CA PRO A 147 -8.49 -15.21 2.73
C PRO A 147 -8.09 -15.03 4.21
N ASP A 148 -6.81 -15.06 4.53
CA ASP A 148 -6.30 -14.85 5.90
C ASP A 148 -5.88 -13.39 6.16
N GLY A 149 -6.13 -12.48 5.18
CA GLY A 149 -5.89 -11.05 5.29
C GLY A 149 -4.45 -10.63 4.98
N TRP A 150 -3.66 -11.48 4.32
CA TRP A 150 -2.33 -11.08 3.86
C TRP A 150 -2.43 -10.20 2.61
N PRO A 151 -1.78 -9.02 2.54
CA PRO A 151 -1.82 -8.16 1.37
C PRO A 151 -0.98 -8.75 0.24
N LEU A 152 -1.61 -8.96 -0.92
CA LEU A 152 -0.99 -9.51 -2.13
C LEU A 152 -0.50 -8.42 -3.09
N TRP A 153 -1.31 -7.39 -3.24
CA TRP A 153 -1.12 -6.36 -4.24
C TRP A 153 -1.73 -5.04 -3.82
N THR A 154 -1.17 -3.94 -4.32
CA THR A 154 -1.66 -2.59 -4.09
C THR A 154 -1.66 -1.78 -5.38
N SER A 155 -2.66 -0.93 -5.59
CA SER A 155 -2.76 -0.08 -6.78
C SER A 155 -1.83 1.12 -6.72
N GLU A 156 -1.71 1.81 -7.85
CA GLU A 156 -1.27 3.21 -7.86
C GLU A 156 -2.25 4.11 -7.09
N VAL A 157 -1.80 5.31 -6.74
CA VAL A 157 -2.61 6.23 -5.94
C VAL A 157 -3.68 6.93 -6.77
N ARG A 158 -4.87 7.06 -6.17
CA ARG A 158 -5.91 7.98 -6.64
C ARG A 158 -6.18 9.06 -5.58
N PRO A 159 -6.64 10.27 -5.99
CA PRO A 159 -7.02 11.30 -5.05
C PRO A 159 -8.04 10.82 -4.01
N GLY A 160 -7.83 11.17 -2.74
CA GLY A 160 -8.67 10.70 -1.63
C GLY A 160 -10.14 11.13 -1.70
N ARG A 161 -10.48 12.11 -2.55
CA ARG A 161 -11.88 12.50 -2.83
C ARG A 161 -12.64 11.47 -3.68
N GLU A 162 -11.93 10.61 -4.42
CA GLU A 162 -12.56 9.60 -5.26
C GLU A 162 -13.12 8.46 -4.42
N HIS A 163 -14.35 8.03 -4.73
CA HIS A 163 -14.92 6.82 -4.16
C HIS A 163 -14.19 5.58 -4.66
N ASP A 164 -14.22 4.52 -3.87
CA ASP A 164 -13.49 3.28 -4.15
C ASP A 164 -13.82 2.72 -5.54
N THR A 165 -15.10 2.71 -5.98
CA THR A 165 -15.50 2.34 -7.35
C THR A 165 -14.94 3.26 -8.43
N THR A 166 -14.86 4.56 -8.17
CA THR A 166 -14.28 5.51 -9.14
C THR A 166 -12.78 5.28 -9.25
N ALA A 167 -12.10 5.12 -8.12
CA ALA A 167 -10.68 4.79 -8.07
C ALA A 167 -10.40 3.46 -8.79
N LEU A 168 -11.20 2.43 -8.53
CA LEU A 168 -11.11 1.11 -9.18
C LEU A 168 -11.23 1.21 -10.70
N ARG A 169 -12.27 1.88 -11.21
CA ARG A 169 -12.53 2.04 -12.66
C ARG A 169 -11.44 2.81 -13.38
N THR A 170 -10.77 3.71 -12.68
CA THR A 170 -9.67 4.50 -13.28
C THR A 170 -8.41 3.64 -13.48
N HIS A 171 -8.25 2.60 -12.70
CA HIS A 171 -7.24 1.57 -12.88
C HIS A 171 -7.74 0.52 -13.86
N THR A 172 -7.55 0.76 -15.15
CA THR A 172 -8.13 -0.02 -16.26
C THR A 172 -7.73 -1.50 -16.24
N GLU A 173 -6.66 -1.85 -15.55
CA GLU A 173 -6.14 -3.21 -15.42
C GLU A 173 -6.85 -4.06 -14.36
N ILE A 174 -7.50 -3.44 -13.34
CA ILE A 174 -8.00 -4.19 -12.19
C ILE A 174 -9.21 -5.05 -12.56
N LEU A 175 -10.26 -4.45 -13.10
CA LEU A 175 -11.49 -5.18 -13.42
C LEU A 175 -11.28 -6.33 -14.41
N PRO A 176 -10.51 -6.17 -15.51
CA PRO A 176 -10.20 -7.29 -16.40
C PRO A 176 -9.47 -8.44 -15.70
N ALA A 177 -8.47 -8.14 -14.85
CA ALA A 177 -7.74 -9.17 -14.12
C ALA A 177 -8.63 -9.91 -13.11
N LEU A 178 -9.50 -9.19 -12.39
CA LEU A 178 -10.47 -9.79 -11.49
C LEU A 178 -11.54 -10.59 -12.22
N ALA A 179 -11.96 -10.18 -13.43
CA ALA A 179 -12.90 -10.94 -14.26
C ALA A 179 -12.33 -12.29 -14.70
N VAL A 180 -11.01 -12.36 -15.00
CA VAL A 180 -10.34 -13.64 -15.27
C VAL A 180 -10.37 -14.54 -14.04
N TRP A 181 -10.07 -13.99 -12.86
CA TRP A 181 -10.12 -14.73 -11.59
C TRP A 181 -11.52 -15.28 -11.29
N THR A 182 -12.57 -14.44 -11.43
CA THR A 182 -13.97 -14.86 -11.19
C THR A 182 -14.48 -15.83 -12.25
N GLY A 183 -14.04 -15.71 -13.49
CA GLY A 183 -14.36 -16.64 -14.57
C GLY A 183 -13.93 -18.09 -14.30
N GLU A 184 -12.99 -18.30 -13.40
CA GLU A 184 -12.57 -19.62 -12.91
C GLU A 184 -13.36 -20.12 -11.68
N GLY A 185 -14.43 -19.41 -11.29
CA GLY A 185 -15.26 -19.77 -10.14
C GLY A 185 -14.70 -19.33 -8.78
N LEU A 186 -13.67 -18.47 -8.77
CA LEU A 186 -13.05 -17.95 -7.56
C LEU A 186 -13.63 -16.55 -7.25
N PRO A 187 -14.36 -16.35 -6.13
CA PRO A 187 -14.95 -15.04 -5.84
C PRO A 187 -13.93 -14.00 -5.43
N VAL A 188 -14.22 -12.75 -5.79
CA VAL A 188 -13.58 -11.55 -5.25
C VAL A 188 -14.58 -10.89 -4.29
N LEU A 189 -14.20 -10.69 -3.03
CA LEU A 189 -15.08 -10.11 -2.03
C LEU A 189 -14.79 -8.61 -1.86
N GLY A 190 -15.83 -7.79 -1.92
CA GLY A 190 -15.75 -6.35 -1.71
C GLY A 190 -16.82 -5.84 -0.74
N ASP A 191 -16.68 -4.58 -0.29
CA ASP A 191 -17.73 -3.92 0.48
C ASP A 191 -18.84 -3.37 -0.43
N LEU A 192 -19.91 -2.83 0.15
CA LEU A 192 -21.02 -2.21 -0.59
C LEU A 192 -20.57 -0.99 -1.45
N GLY A 193 -19.39 -0.44 -1.19
CA GLY A 193 -18.80 0.60 -2.04
C GLY A 193 -18.54 0.12 -3.47
N TYR A 194 -18.44 -1.19 -3.69
CA TYR A 194 -18.26 -1.80 -5.03
C TYR A 194 -19.55 -2.35 -5.65
N GLU A 195 -20.74 -1.98 -5.14
CA GLU A 195 -22.04 -2.45 -5.66
C GLU A 195 -22.19 -2.26 -7.19
N GLY A 196 -21.55 -1.21 -7.75
CA GLY A 196 -21.54 -0.96 -9.19
C GLY A 196 -20.72 -1.94 -10.03
N GLU A 197 -19.98 -2.87 -9.41
CA GLU A 197 -19.13 -3.89 -10.04
C GLU A 197 -19.54 -5.32 -9.64
N ALA A 198 -20.83 -5.51 -9.32
CA ALA A 198 -21.36 -6.77 -8.80
C ALA A 198 -21.18 -7.98 -9.75
N ASP A 199 -20.95 -7.74 -11.04
CA ASP A 199 -20.64 -8.79 -12.03
C ASP A 199 -19.26 -9.42 -11.79
N THR A 200 -18.34 -8.66 -11.19
CA THR A 200 -16.94 -9.10 -10.93
C THR A 200 -16.64 -9.20 -9.44
N ILE A 201 -17.20 -8.30 -8.64
CA ILE A 201 -16.92 -8.23 -7.20
C ILE A 201 -18.17 -8.61 -6.41
N THR A 202 -18.10 -9.70 -5.67
CA THR A 202 -19.18 -10.13 -4.78
C THR A 202 -19.29 -9.17 -3.60
N VAL A 203 -20.46 -8.59 -3.40
CA VAL A 203 -20.77 -7.67 -2.31
C VAL A 203 -21.93 -8.18 -1.47
N ALA A 204 -22.07 -7.67 -0.25
CA ALA A 204 -23.22 -7.99 0.60
C ALA A 204 -24.52 -7.53 -0.07
N ILE A 205 -25.61 -8.25 0.15
CA ILE A 205 -26.97 -7.90 -0.33
C ILE A 205 -27.42 -6.65 0.41
N LYS A 206 -27.68 -5.59 -0.35
CA LYS A 206 -28.13 -4.31 0.19
C LYS A 206 -29.57 -4.40 0.68
N LYS A 207 -29.83 -3.86 1.88
CA LYS A 207 -31.20 -3.77 2.38
C LYS A 207 -32.05 -2.90 1.45
N PRO A 208 -33.17 -3.40 0.91
CA PRO A 208 -34.10 -2.59 0.14
C PRO A 208 -34.71 -1.45 0.98
N LYS A 209 -35.03 -0.32 0.35
CA LYS A 209 -35.50 0.90 1.05
C LYS A 209 -36.75 0.66 1.91
N ASN A 210 -37.65 -0.24 1.48
CA ASN A 210 -38.96 -0.46 2.09
C ASN A 210 -39.18 -1.90 2.61
N ASN A 211 -38.15 -2.76 2.57
CA ASN A 211 -38.27 -4.15 2.99
C ASN A 211 -37.11 -4.54 3.91
N GLU A 212 -37.34 -5.54 4.76
CA GLU A 212 -36.27 -6.19 5.51
C GLU A 212 -35.61 -7.27 4.65
N LEU A 213 -34.35 -7.56 4.95
CA LEU A 213 -33.65 -8.72 4.38
C LEU A 213 -34.31 -10.01 4.91
N THR A 214 -34.43 -11.01 4.05
CA THR A 214 -34.81 -12.36 4.48
C THR A 214 -33.75 -12.97 5.40
N ASP A 215 -34.09 -13.99 6.15
CA ASP A 215 -33.13 -14.63 7.06
C ASP A 215 -32.01 -15.34 6.29
N GLU A 216 -32.28 -15.84 5.10
CA GLU A 216 -31.27 -16.36 4.18
C GLU A 216 -30.30 -15.28 3.72
N GLN A 217 -30.81 -14.11 3.34
CA GLN A 217 -29.99 -12.95 2.94
C GLN A 217 -29.16 -12.43 4.11
N LYS A 218 -29.71 -12.38 5.32
CA LYS A 218 -28.96 -12.02 6.54
C LYS A 218 -27.83 -13.02 6.82
N THR A 219 -28.12 -14.31 6.67
CA THR A 219 -27.13 -15.38 6.86
C THR A 219 -26.01 -15.28 5.81
N HIS A 220 -26.36 -15.07 4.55
CA HIS A 220 -25.41 -14.83 3.46
C HIS A 220 -24.52 -13.61 3.77
N ASN A 221 -25.12 -12.47 4.14
CA ASN A 221 -24.38 -11.26 4.47
C ASN A 221 -23.46 -11.44 5.67
N LYS A 222 -23.88 -12.20 6.68
CA LYS A 222 -23.05 -12.55 7.84
C LYS A 222 -21.80 -13.34 7.44
N ALA A 223 -21.97 -14.33 6.58
CA ALA A 223 -20.87 -15.14 6.07
C ALA A 223 -19.92 -14.31 5.19
N HIS A 224 -20.47 -13.50 4.27
CA HIS A 224 -19.71 -12.60 3.42
C HIS A 224 -18.90 -11.59 4.25
N ASN A 225 -19.54 -10.87 5.16
CA ASN A 225 -18.90 -9.85 6.00
C ASN A 225 -17.84 -10.47 6.93
N GLY A 226 -18.06 -11.70 7.41
CA GLY A 226 -17.08 -12.43 8.22
C GLY A 226 -15.78 -12.70 7.46
N LYS A 227 -15.87 -13.12 6.19
CA LYS A 227 -14.69 -13.34 5.34
C LYS A 227 -14.00 -11.99 4.99
N ARG A 228 -14.79 -10.99 4.62
CA ARG A 228 -14.27 -9.65 4.26
C ARG A 228 -13.55 -8.97 5.43
N ALA A 229 -14.07 -9.10 6.66
CA ALA A 229 -13.43 -8.54 7.85
C ALA A 229 -12.02 -9.07 8.10
N ILE A 230 -11.72 -10.30 7.63
CA ILE A 230 -10.34 -10.82 7.65
C ILE A 230 -9.48 -10.08 6.63
N GLY A 231 -10.01 -9.82 5.43
CA GLY A 231 -9.31 -9.05 4.39
C GLY A 231 -8.93 -7.63 4.84
N GLU A 232 -9.77 -6.96 5.64
CA GLU A 232 -9.47 -5.62 6.19
C GLU A 232 -8.20 -5.60 7.07
N ARG A 233 -7.80 -6.75 7.62
CA ARG A 233 -6.56 -6.87 8.40
C ARG A 233 -5.33 -6.54 7.57
N GLY A 234 -5.34 -6.77 6.25
CA GLY A 234 -4.22 -6.45 5.37
C GLY A 234 -3.94 -4.95 5.32
N ASN A 235 -4.98 -4.12 5.22
CA ASN A 235 -4.86 -2.66 5.31
C ASN A 235 -4.32 -2.21 6.66
N SER A 236 -4.81 -2.84 7.74
CA SER A 236 -4.33 -2.58 9.10
C SER A 236 -2.88 -3.01 9.26
N LEU A 237 -2.50 -4.19 8.75
CA LEU A 237 -1.14 -4.72 8.84
C LEU A 237 -0.12 -3.77 8.20
N LEU A 238 -0.39 -3.27 6.99
CA LEU A 238 0.48 -2.29 6.33
C LEU A 238 0.68 -1.03 7.18
N LYS A 239 -0.42 -0.42 7.69
CA LYS A 239 -0.36 0.82 8.48
C LYS A 239 0.19 0.63 9.90
N THR A 240 0.05 -0.56 10.48
CA THR A 240 0.60 -0.85 11.81
C THR A 240 2.09 -1.17 11.75
N THR A 241 2.51 -1.89 10.72
CA THR A 241 3.93 -2.22 10.50
C THR A 241 4.72 -0.98 10.08
N PHE A 242 4.20 -0.22 9.11
CA PHE A 242 4.91 0.93 8.55
C PHE A 242 4.29 2.25 9.02
N LYS A 243 4.89 2.88 10.03
CA LYS A 243 4.40 4.16 10.57
C LYS A 243 4.37 5.28 9.53
N ALA A 244 5.25 5.21 8.50
CA ALA A 244 5.23 6.15 7.39
C ALA A 244 3.90 6.17 6.63
N LEU A 245 3.13 5.05 6.62
CA LEU A 245 1.82 4.96 5.96
C LEU A 245 0.67 5.58 6.78
N ARG A 246 0.92 6.00 8.02
CA ARG A 246 -0.09 6.67 8.84
C ARG A 246 -0.30 8.12 8.45
N ASN A 247 0.78 8.80 8.05
CA ASN A 247 0.75 10.15 7.49
C ASN A 247 1.97 10.37 6.60
N VAL A 248 1.76 10.50 5.29
CA VAL A 248 2.81 10.72 4.31
C VAL A 248 3.05 12.21 4.14
N SER A 249 4.23 12.71 4.54
CA SER A 249 4.65 14.11 4.36
C SER A 249 5.40 14.36 3.03
N LEU A 250 5.39 13.39 2.12
CA LEU A 250 5.93 13.51 0.77
C LEU A 250 4.82 13.90 -0.22
N CYS A 251 5.20 14.09 -1.49
CA CYS A 251 4.23 14.39 -2.55
C CYS A 251 3.14 13.30 -2.61
N PRO A 252 1.85 13.63 -2.53
CA PRO A 252 0.78 12.62 -2.54
C PRO A 252 0.78 11.71 -3.77
N TRP A 253 1.25 12.19 -4.92
CA TRP A 253 1.33 11.40 -6.15
C TRP A 253 2.27 10.19 -6.07
N ILE A 254 3.19 10.14 -5.09
CA ILE A 254 4.08 8.98 -4.91
C ILE A 254 3.56 8.00 -3.86
N ILE A 255 2.39 8.21 -3.29
CA ILE A 255 1.82 7.33 -2.25
C ILE A 255 1.71 5.89 -2.79
N GLY A 256 1.28 5.69 -4.05
CA GLY A 256 1.24 4.35 -4.66
C GLY A 256 2.60 3.64 -4.59
N LYS A 257 3.68 4.33 -5.00
CA LYS A 257 5.04 3.79 -4.89
C LYS A 257 5.46 3.49 -3.45
N ILE A 258 5.08 4.36 -2.50
CA ILE A 258 5.40 4.16 -1.08
C ILE A 258 4.70 2.90 -0.55
N VAL A 259 3.42 2.70 -0.90
CA VAL A 259 2.66 1.51 -0.46
C VAL A 259 3.19 0.24 -1.13
N ALA A 260 3.51 0.30 -2.42
CA ALA A 260 4.14 -0.81 -3.14
C ALA A 260 5.50 -1.19 -2.52
N ALA A 261 6.33 -0.20 -2.17
CA ALA A 261 7.59 -0.44 -1.47
C ALA A 261 7.38 -1.07 -0.08
N ALA A 262 6.38 -0.60 0.68
CA ALA A 262 6.00 -1.17 1.97
C ALA A 262 5.53 -2.63 1.83
N LEU A 263 4.75 -2.93 0.79
CA LEU A 263 4.32 -4.30 0.48
C LEU A 263 5.52 -5.22 0.24
N VAL A 264 6.50 -4.79 -0.55
CA VAL A 264 7.74 -5.56 -0.78
C VAL A 264 8.50 -5.80 0.51
N LEU A 265 8.68 -4.77 1.33
CA LEU A 265 9.34 -4.90 2.63
C LEU A 265 8.63 -5.91 3.53
N LEU A 266 7.28 -5.86 3.57
CA LEU A 266 6.47 -6.81 4.34
C LEU A 266 6.67 -8.25 3.85
N HIS A 267 6.63 -8.46 2.53
CA HIS A 267 6.82 -9.78 1.92
C HIS A 267 8.20 -10.36 2.23
N ILE A 268 9.24 -9.56 2.13
CA ILE A 268 10.63 -10.00 2.40
C ILE A 268 10.84 -10.28 3.89
N ASP A 269 10.36 -9.41 4.77
CA ASP A 269 10.57 -9.56 6.21
C ASP A 269 9.90 -10.82 6.76
N HIS A 270 8.72 -11.17 6.23
CA HIS A 270 7.97 -12.37 6.60
C HIS A 270 8.29 -13.60 5.74
N ASN A 271 9.16 -13.46 4.74
CA ASN A 271 9.45 -14.51 3.74
C ASN A 271 8.15 -15.10 3.16
N ARG A 272 7.19 -14.23 2.84
CA ARG A 272 5.85 -14.60 2.39
C ARG A 272 5.33 -13.63 1.33
N THR A 273 4.95 -14.15 0.16
CA THR A 273 4.36 -13.38 -0.95
C THR A 273 2.84 -13.61 -1.11
N THR A 274 2.33 -14.74 -0.63
CA THR A 274 0.90 -15.12 -0.69
C THR A 274 0.37 -15.69 0.60
#